data_909072de3925ca15f8ea254f7daadd60
#
_entry.id   909072de3925ca15f8ea254f7daadd60
#
_cell.length_a   1.000
_cell.length_b   1.000
_cell.length_c   1.000
_cell.angle_alpha   90.00
_cell.angle_beta   90.00
_cell.angle_gamma   90.00
#
_symmetry.space_group_name_H-M   'P 1'
#
loop_
_entity.id
_entity.type
_entity.pdbx_description
1 polymer ?
#
loop_
_entity_poly.entity_id
_entity_poly.type
_entity_poly.pdbx_seq_one_letter_code
_entity_poly.pdbx_strand_id
1 'polypeptide(L)'
;MTVSRLARNTLIAAFALSCASAFATATDELRDFVRTVKSGKSTFTQTVTAPAGKQKVSNGSFEFSRPNRFRFVYEKPYAQTVVGDGTKVWIYDPDLNQASSRKVGDALANTPAALIVSNDIDKVFTLADQPSKDGLDWVLATPKQAEGTVRSLKVGFRNHALAQLEIDDSFGQKSLIVFNAFESNAKLPADTFVFVPPKGADVAEQ
;
A
#
# COMPACT_ATOMS: atom_id res chain seq x y z
N MET A 1 -9.35 19.16 84.70
CA MET A 1 -10.30 18.85 83.59
C MET A 1 -9.58 19.12 82.25
N THR A 2 -9.07 18.06 81.68
CA THR A 2 -8.26 18.09 80.48
C THR A 2 -9.08 17.56 79.32
N VAL A 3 -9.34 18.40 78.31
CA VAL A 3 -10.08 18.00 77.11
C VAL A 3 -9.04 17.75 75.99
N SER A 4 -8.89 16.48 75.66
CA SER A 4 -8.07 16.00 74.57
C SER A 4 -8.74 16.28 73.22
N ARG A 5 -8.06 16.97 72.27
CA ARG A 5 -8.51 17.16 70.91
C ARG A 5 -7.80 16.11 70.02
N LEU A 6 -8.59 15.14 69.55
CA LEU A 6 -8.20 14.21 68.52
C LEU A 6 -8.11 14.97 67.15
N ALA A 7 -6.92 15.08 66.57
CA ALA A 7 -6.73 15.52 65.21
C ALA A 7 -6.98 14.32 64.27
N ARG A 8 -8.00 14.43 63.41
CA ARG A 8 -8.31 13.46 62.35
C ARG A 8 -7.56 13.86 61.10
N ASN A 9 -6.47 13.18 60.84
CA ASN A 9 -5.77 13.31 59.56
C ASN A 9 -6.52 12.56 58.45
N THR A 10 -7.17 13.29 57.56
CA THR A 10 -7.77 12.74 56.34
C THR A 10 -6.71 12.68 55.26
N LEU A 11 -6.22 11.49 54.97
CA LEU A 11 -5.26 11.23 53.87
C LEU A 11 -6.07 11.18 52.58
N ILE A 12 -5.97 12.24 51.77
CA ILE A 12 -6.54 12.27 50.42
C ILE A 12 -5.53 11.62 49.49
N ALA A 13 -5.76 10.37 49.11
CA ALA A 13 -5.02 9.69 48.07
C ALA A 13 -5.48 10.23 46.71
N ALA A 14 -4.67 11.08 46.08
CA ALA A 14 -4.87 11.52 44.71
C ALA A 14 -4.49 10.38 43.77
N PHE A 15 -5.48 9.71 43.20
CA PHE A 15 -5.32 8.70 42.19
C PHE A 15 -5.09 9.43 40.84
N ALA A 16 -3.82 9.62 40.43
CA ALA A 16 -3.48 10.14 39.15
C ALA A 16 -3.83 9.09 38.07
N LEU A 17 -4.98 9.26 37.40
CA LEU A 17 -5.29 8.52 36.18
C LEU A 17 -4.28 8.95 35.11
N SER A 18 -3.24 8.16 34.90
CA SER A 18 -2.38 8.25 33.72
C SER A 18 -3.23 7.79 32.53
N CYS A 19 -3.79 8.74 31.75
CA CYS A 19 -4.30 8.46 30.44
C CYS A 19 -3.09 8.06 29.57
N ALA A 20 -2.83 6.77 29.44
CA ALA A 20 -1.96 6.24 28.40
C ALA A 20 -2.66 6.56 27.07
N SER A 21 -2.17 7.56 26.36
CA SER A 21 -2.56 7.80 24.97
C SER A 21 -2.19 6.54 24.19
N ALA A 22 -3.17 5.74 23.81
CA ALA A 22 -2.96 4.65 22.86
C ALA A 22 -2.59 5.30 21.53
N PHE A 23 -1.30 5.33 21.21
CA PHE A 23 -0.86 5.68 19.87
C PHE A 23 -1.36 4.59 18.94
N ALA A 24 -2.12 4.97 17.90
CA ALA A 24 -2.50 4.05 16.84
C ALA A 24 -1.21 3.44 16.26
N THR A 25 -1.19 2.11 16.10
CA THR A 25 -0.03 1.43 15.51
C THR A 25 -0.01 1.67 14.00
N ALA A 26 1.13 1.52 13.36
CA ALA A 26 1.23 1.60 11.90
C ALA A 26 0.32 0.56 11.21
N THR A 27 0.15 -0.60 11.84
CA THR A 27 -0.77 -1.65 11.38
C THR A 27 -2.22 -1.20 11.44
N ASP A 28 -2.62 -0.47 12.50
CA ASP A 28 -3.97 0.11 12.60
C ASP A 28 -4.17 1.19 11.54
N GLU A 29 -3.14 2.00 11.26
CA GLU A 29 -3.17 3.00 10.20
C GLU A 29 -3.40 2.38 8.81
N LEU A 30 -2.71 1.27 8.51
CA LEU A 30 -2.92 0.54 7.26
C LEU A 30 -4.35 -0.02 7.17
N ARG A 31 -4.90 -0.57 8.25
CA ARG A 31 -6.29 -1.06 8.28
C ARG A 31 -7.28 0.07 8.10
N ASP A 32 -7.04 1.21 8.75
CA ASP A 32 -7.87 2.40 8.60
C ASP A 32 -7.80 2.96 7.17
N PHE A 33 -6.62 3.00 6.56
CA PHE A 33 -6.46 3.35 5.15
C PHE A 33 -7.30 2.43 4.24
N VAL A 34 -7.23 1.11 4.42
CA VAL A 34 -8.05 0.18 3.64
C VAL A 34 -9.54 0.38 3.88
N ARG A 35 -9.95 0.66 5.12
CA ARG A 35 -11.34 0.87 5.52
C ARG A 35 -11.92 2.19 4.99
N THR A 36 -11.17 3.27 5.01
CA THR A 36 -11.67 4.64 4.78
C THR A 36 -11.35 5.20 3.41
N VAL A 37 -10.21 4.82 2.80
CA VAL A 37 -9.80 5.30 1.49
C VAL A 37 -10.31 4.35 0.42
N LYS A 38 -11.35 4.76 -0.31
CA LYS A 38 -12.00 3.94 -1.34
C LYS A 38 -11.41 4.13 -2.73
N SER A 39 -10.79 5.28 -2.97
CA SER A 39 -10.08 5.61 -4.20
C SER A 39 -8.86 6.46 -3.90
N GLY A 40 -7.94 6.54 -4.85
CA GLY A 40 -6.79 7.43 -4.72
C GLY A 40 -6.10 7.62 -6.04
N LYS A 41 -5.33 8.70 -6.12
CA LYS A 41 -4.42 8.97 -7.24
C LYS A 41 -3.13 9.59 -6.74
N SER A 42 -2.06 9.35 -7.49
CA SER A 42 -0.73 9.90 -7.23
C SER A 42 0.12 9.83 -8.48
N THR A 43 1.14 10.64 -8.59
CA THR A 43 2.30 10.28 -9.40
C THR A 43 3.27 9.46 -8.55
N PHE A 44 4.16 8.70 -9.19
CA PHE A 44 5.15 7.92 -8.45
C PHE A 44 6.52 7.93 -9.13
N THR A 45 7.51 7.67 -8.31
CA THR A 45 8.85 7.29 -8.76
C THR A 45 9.15 5.90 -8.20
N GLN A 46 9.52 4.97 -9.06
CA GLN A 46 9.94 3.63 -8.67
C GLN A 46 11.43 3.44 -8.94
N THR A 47 12.17 2.98 -7.95
CA THR A 47 13.56 2.56 -8.07
C THR A 47 13.63 1.05 -7.86
N VAL A 48 14.04 0.30 -8.87
CA VAL A 48 14.30 -1.14 -8.79
C VAL A 48 15.80 -1.34 -8.67
N THR A 49 16.24 -1.99 -7.59
CA THR A 49 17.63 -2.35 -7.34
C THR A 49 17.82 -3.84 -7.53
N ALA A 50 18.59 -4.25 -8.52
CA ALA A 50 18.95 -5.64 -8.76
C ALA A 50 19.91 -6.16 -7.67
N PRO A 51 20.06 -7.49 -7.45
CA PRO A 51 20.98 -8.05 -6.48
C PRO A 51 22.43 -7.56 -6.63
N ALA A 52 22.85 -7.32 -7.88
CA ALA A 52 24.19 -6.77 -8.19
C ALA A 52 24.31 -5.25 -7.96
N GLY A 53 23.31 -4.60 -7.37
CA GLY A 53 23.32 -3.17 -7.05
C GLY A 53 22.96 -2.24 -8.22
N LYS A 54 22.74 -2.75 -9.45
CA LYS A 54 22.30 -1.93 -10.59
C LYS A 54 20.89 -1.42 -10.34
N GLN A 55 20.70 -0.12 -10.51
CA GLN A 55 19.41 0.52 -10.33
C GLN A 55 18.76 0.90 -11.68
N LYS A 56 17.43 0.78 -11.70
CA LYS A 56 16.57 1.28 -12.78
C LYS A 56 15.50 2.16 -12.13
N VAL A 57 15.38 3.38 -12.63
CA VAL A 57 14.36 4.34 -12.15
C VAL A 57 13.29 4.49 -13.20
N SER A 58 12.03 4.43 -12.77
CA SER A 58 10.85 4.66 -13.60
C SER A 58 9.94 5.65 -12.88
N ASN A 59 9.15 6.40 -13.64
CA ASN A 59 8.12 7.29 -13.10
C ASN A 59 6.81 7.13 -13.86
N GLY A 60 5.73 7.62 -13.27
CA GLY A 60 4.42 7.53 -13.88
C GLY A 60 3.30 7.97 -12.95
N SER A 61 2.08 7.56 -13.28
CA SER A 61 0.88 7.81 -12.49
C SER A 61 0.26 6.51 -11.96
N PHE A 62 -0.38 6.63 -10.80
CA PHE A 62 -1.09 5.56 -10.14
C PHE A 62 -2.47 6.04 -9.71
N GLU A 63 -3.48 5.25 -10.02
CA GLU A 63 -4.86 5.46 -9.65
C GLU A 63 -5.47 4.15 -9.18
N PHE A 64 -6.37 4.21 -8.20
CA PHE A 64 -7.11 3.02 -7.77
C PHE A 64 -8.52 3.36 -7.29
N SER A 65 -9.38 2.36 -7.34
CA SER A 65 -10.72 2.35 -6.74
C SER A 65 -11.03 0.95 -6.24
N ARG A 66 -11.26 0.82 -4.93
CA ARG A 66 -11.58 -0.49 -4.33
C ARG A 66 -12.99 -0.95 -4.71
N PRO A 67 -13.19 -2.27 -4.82
CA PRO A 67 -12.18 -3.32 -4.80
C PRO A 67 -11.54 -3.53 -6.19
N ASN A 68 -10.26 -3.92 -6.17
CA ASN A 68 -9.53 -4.54 -7.29
C ASN A 68 -9.45 -3.73 -8.60
N ARG A 69 -9.74 -2.44 -8.56
CA ARG A 69 -9.55 -1.55 -9.71
C ARG A 69 -8.35 -0.67 -9.47
N PHE A 70 -7.42 -0.67 -10.44
CA PHE A 70 -6.22 0.15 -10.39
C PHE A 70 -5.67 0.40 -11.79
N ARG A 71 -4.87 1.43 -11.91
CA ARG A 71 -4.14 1.79 -13.12
C ARG A 71 -2.77 2.31 -12.75
N PHE A 72 -1.73 1.63 -13.24
CA PHE A 72 -0.37 2.13 -13.28
C PHE A 72 -0.02 2.50 -14.72
N VAL A 73 0.46 3.70 -14.92
CA VAL A 73 1.00 4.14 -16.21
C VAL A 73 2.45 4.51 -15.99
N TYR A 74 3.35 3.69 -16.51
CA TYR A 74 4.78 4.00 -16.58
C TYR A 74 5.05 4.83 -17.81
N GLU A 75 5.76 5.95 -17.66
CA GLU A 75 6.07 6.87 -18.75
C GLU A 75 7.50 6.73 -19.23
N LYS A 76 8.45 6.59 -18.31
CA LYS A 76 9.89 6.53 -18.57
C LYS A 76 10.55 5.48 -17.70
N PRO A 77 11.66 4.86 -18.16
CA PRO A 77 12.27 4.96 -19.50
C PRO A 77 11.50 4.16 -20.57
N TYR A 78 10.62 3.24 -20.16
CA TYR A 78 9.79 2.41 -21.04
C TYR A 78 8.34 2.60 -20.67
N ALA A 79 7.52 2.91 -21.66
CA ALA A 79 6.09 3.05 -21.46
C ALA A 79 5.46 1.67 -21.19
N GLN A 80 4.62 1.59 -20.16
CA GLN A 80 3.82 0.41 -19.87
C GLN A 80 2.55 0.83 -19.16
N THR A 81 1.46 0.18 -19.46
CA THR A 81 0.20 0.40 -18.75
C THR A 81 -0.26 -0.91 -18.12
N VAL A 82 -0.57 -0.86 -16.81
CA VAL A 82 -1.15 -1.99 -16.08
C VAL A 82 -2.50 -1.55 -15.54
N VAL A 83 -3.58 -2.23 -15.94
CA VAL A 83 -4.95 -1.88 -15.54
C VAL A 83 -5.65 -3.09 -14.96
N GLY A 84 -6.11 -2.97 -13.70
CA GLY A 84 -7.09 -3.86 -13.10
C GLY A 84 -8.48 -3.26 -13.26
N ASP A 85 -9.36 -3.91 -14.02
CA ASP A 85 -10.72 -3.44 -14.26
C ASP A 85 -11.74 -3.97 -13.22
N GLY A 86 -11.27 -4.79 -12.28
CA GLY A 86 -12.06 -5.49 -11.27
C GLY A 86 -12.34 -6.95 -11.63
N THR A 87 -12.16 -7.37 -12.87
CA THR A 87 -12.32 -8.74 -13.36
C THR A 87 -11.04 -9.33 -13.94
N LYS A 88 -10.32 -8.54 -14.71
CA LYS A 88 -9.03 -8.88 -15.32
C LYS A 88 -7.97 -7.84 -14.93
N VAL A 89 -6.73 -8.24 -15.01
CA VAL A 89 -5.56 -7.34 -15.02
C VAL A 89 -4.95 -7.41 -16.41
N TRP A 90 -4.87 -6.25 -17.04
CA TRP A 90 -4.25 -6.02 -18.33
C TRP A 90 -2.86 -5.45 -18.15
N ILE A 91 -1.91 -5.92 -18.95
CA ILE A 91 -0.58 -5.34 -19.11
C ILE A 91 -0.40 -5.03 -20.58
N TYR A 92 -0.12 -3.77 -20.89
CA TYR A 92 0.09 -3.30 -22.24
C TYR A 92 1.46 -2.63 -22.38
N ASP A 93 2.23 -3.10 -23.35
CA ASP A 93 3.49 -2.55 -23.77
C ASP A 93 3.28 -1.85 -25.11
N PRO A 94 3.29 -0.50 -25.18
CA PRO A 94 3.07 0.22 -26.42
C PRO A 94 4.24 0.12 -27.41
N ASP A 95 5.49 -0.08 -26.92
CA ASP A 95 6.66 -0.19 -27.78
C ASP A 95 6.65 -1.51 -28.60
N LEU A 96 6.09 -2.56 -28.00
CA LEU A 96 5.90 -3.86 -28.64
C LEU A 96 4.51 -4.00 -29.28
N ASN A 97 3.59 -3.08 -29.00
CA ASN A 97 2.17 -3.17 -29.34
C ASN A 97 1.54 -4.49 -28.88
N GLN A 98 1.87 -4.94 -27.66
CA GLN A 98 1.44 -6.19 -27.07
C GLN A 98 0.61 -5.95 -25.81
N ALA A 99 -0.49 -6.69 -25.68
CA ALA A 99 -1.31 -6.70 -24.48
C ALA A 99 -1.46 -8.13 -23.96
N SER A 100 -1.42 -8.29 -22.65
CA SER A 100 -1.78 -9.56 -22.00
C SER A 100 -2.80 -9.34 -20.91
N SER A 101 -3.64 -10.35 -20.66
CA SER A 101 -4.61 -10.30 -19.56
C SER A 101 -4.65 -11.58 -18.77
N ARG A 102 -4.95 -11.43 -17.45
CA ARG A 102 -5.18 -12.52 -16.50
C ARG A 102 -6.40 -12.21 -15.64
N LYS A 103 -7.02 -13.23 -15.07
CA LYS A 103 -8.08 -13.01 -14.07
C LYS A 103 -7.53 -12.25 -12.88
N VAL A 104 -8.30 -11.30 -12.34
CA VAL A 104 -7.87 -10.43 -11.24
C VAL A 104 -7.45 -11.20 -10.00
N GLY A 105 -8.13 -12.30 -9.67
CA GLY A 105 -7.78 -13.15 -8.52
C GLY A 105 -6.37 -13.72 -8.62
N ASP A 106 -6.02 -14.27 -9.78
CA ASP A 106 -4.71 -14.88 -10.03
C ASP A 106 -3.62 -13.81 -10.16
N ALA A 107 -3.96 -12.69 -10.82
CA ALA A 107 -3.01 -11.61 -11.05
C ALA A 107 -2.69 -10.79 -9.81
N LEU A 108 -3.64 -10.65 -8.86
CA LEU A 108 -3.41 -9.90 -7.62
C LEU A 108 -2.85 -10.76 -6.50
N ALA A 109 -3.06 -12.07 -6.53
CA ALA A 109 -2.56 -12.95 -5.47
C ALA A 109 -1.07 -12.69 -5.22
N ASN A 110 -0.74 -12.35 -3.97
CA ASN A 110 0.63 -12.11 -3.53
C ASN A 110 1.39 -10.98 -4.30
N THR A 111 0.67 -9.99 -4.84
CA THR A 111 1.28 -8.84 -5.50
C THR A 111 1.23 -7.58 -4.63
N PRO A 112 2.13 -6.60 -4.85
CA PRO A 112 2.06 -5.31 -4.17
C PRO A 112 0.73 -4.58 -4.35
N ALA A 113 0.10 -4.72 -5.53
CA ALA A 113 -1.18 -4.10 -5.81
C ALA A 113 -2.29 -4.62 -4.89
N ALA A 114 -2.28 -5.94 -4.56
CA ALA A 114 -3.26 -6.52 -3.64
C ALA A 114 -3.32 -5.79 -2.30
N LEU A 115 -2.18 -5.38 -1.76
CA LEU A 115 -2.13 -4.67 -0.47
C LEU A 115 -2.86 -3.31 -0.53
N ILE A 116 -2.79 -2.63 -1.69
CA ILE A 116 -3.40 -1.31 -1.84
C ILE A 116 -4.87 -1.42 -2.26
N VAL A 117 -5.24 -2.38 -3.13
CA VAL A 117 -6.57 -2.37 -3.78
C VAL A 117 -7.57 -3.38 -3.21
N SER A 118 -7.12 -4.32 -2.35
CA SER A 118 -8.01 -5.27 -1.67
C SER A 118 -8.81 -4.61 -0.56
N ASN A 119 -9.98 -5.16 -0.27
CA ASN A 119 -10.79 -4.76 0.89
C ASN A 119 -10.42 -5.53 2.16
N ASP A 120 -9.73 -6.65 2.05
CA ASP A 120 -9.43 -7.55 3.17
C ASP A 120 -7.97 -8.02 3.08
N ILE A 121 -7.08 -7.15 3.56
CA ILE A 121 -5.64 -7.40 3.54
C ILE A 121 -5.21 -8.48 4.52
N ASP A 122 -5.93 -8.61 5.64
CA ASP A 122 -5.61 -9.61 6.68
C ASP A 122 -5.84 -11.05 6.18
N LYS A 123 -6.63 -11.28 5.12
CA LYS A 123 -6.73 -12.60 4.49
C LYS A 123 -5.48 -12.98 3.70
N VAL A 124 -4.85 -12.00 3.08
CA VAL A 124 -3.73 -12.19 2.14
C VAL A 124 -2.38 -12.07 2.82
N PHE A 125 -2.27 -11.15 3.80
CA PHE A 125 -1.01 -10.80 4.45
C PHE A 125 -1.05 -11.00 5.97
N THR A 126 0.12 -11.33 6.53
CA THR A 126 0.42 -11.16 7.95
C THR A 126 1.05 -9.78 8.11
N LEU A 127 0.52 -8.96 9.02
CA LEU A 127 0.97 -7.59 9.25
C LEU A 127 1.77 -7.48 10.53
N ALA A 128 2.82 -6.66 10.54
CA ALA A 128 3.62 -6.37 11.73
C ALA A 128 4.10 -4.91 11.69
N ASP A 129 4.01 -4.24 12.83
CA ASP A 129 4.56 -2.90 12.99
C ASP A 129 6.08 -2.92 12.84
N GLN A 130 6.62 -1.87 12.25
CA GLN A 130 8.05 -1.63 12.14
C GLN A 130 8.39 -0.31 12.83
N PRO A 131 9.64 -0.14 13.29
CA PRO A 131 10.07 1.14 13.83
C PRO A 131 9.86 2.27 12.82
N SER A 132 9.35 3.42 13.31
CA SER A 132 9.25 4.63 12.50
C SER A 132 10.63 5.07 12.04
N LYS A 133 10.76 5.41 10.77
CA LYS A 133 12.02 5.81 10.16
C LYS A 133 11.78 6.86 9.09
N ASP A 134 12.64 7.89 9.04
CA ASP A 134 12.62 8.97 8.04
C ASP A 134 11.26 9.74 8.00
N GLY A 135 10.59 9.82 9.17
CA GLY A 135 9.29 10.45 9.32
C GLY A 135 8.15 9.66 8.70
N LEU A 136 8.33 8.34 8.56
CA LEU A 136 7.32 7.39 8.10
C LEU A 136 7.04 6.36 9.19
N ASP A 137 5.76 6.02 9.32
CA ASP A 137 5.30 4.88 10.10
C ASP A 137 5.17 3.68 9.17
N TRP A 138 5.87 2.58 9.53
CA TRP A 138 6.08 1.45 8.65
C TRP A 138 5.32 0.20 9.08
N VAL A 139 4.68 -0.45 8.13
CA VAL A 139 4.07 -1.78 8.28
C VAL A 139 4.77 -2.78 7.40
N LEU A 140 5.23 -3.88 7.98
CA LEU A 140 5.66 -5.07 7.22
C LEU A 140 4.43 -5.92 6.91
N ALA A 141 4.22 -6.24 5.65
CA ALA A 141 3.21 -7.16 5.18
C ALA A 141 3.88 -8.36 4.50
N THR A 142 3.68 -9.55 5.07
CA THR A 142 4.22 -10.80 4.55
C THR A 142 3.08 -11.60 3.93
N PRO A 143 3.16 -12.01 2.65
CA PRO A 143 2.16 -12.87 2.04
C PRO A 143 1.99 -14.17 2.84
N LYS A 144 0.74 -14.58 3.08
CA LYS A 144 0.44 -15.85 3.79
C LYS A 144 0.67 -17.07 2.92
N GLN A 145 0.57 -16.91 1.60
CA GLN A 145 0.89 -17.96 0.64
C GLN A 145 2.31 -17.72 0.09
N ALA A 146 3.13 -18.74 0.08
CA ALA A 146 4.50 -18.66 -0.43
C ALA A 146 4.60 -18.69 -1.96
N GLU A 147 3.49 -18.97 -2.64
CA GLU A 147 3.40 -19.05 -4.09
C GLU A 147 3.33 -17.65 -4.69
N GLY A 148 4.47 -17.13 -5.09
CA GLY A 148 4.54 -15.79 -5.68
C GLY A 148 5.96 -15.26 -5.71
N THR A 149 6.14 -14.15 -6.43
CA THR A 149 7.45 -13.50 -6.55
C THR A 149 7.73 -12.51 -5.41
N VAL A 150 6.72 -12.10 -4.64
CA VAL A 150 6.89 -11.17 -3.53
C VAL A 150 7.20 -11.93 -2.25
N ARG A 151 8.33 -11.60 -1.62
CA ARG A 151 8.72 -12.13 -0.32
C ARG A 151 8.14 -11.31 0.82
N SER A 152 8.24 -9.99 0.71
CA SER A 152 7.68 -9.07 1.70
C SER A 152 7.43 -7.69 1.10
N LEU A 153 6.53 -6.96 1.73
CA LEU A 153 6.20 -5.58 1.42
C LEU A 153 6.34 -4.75 2.68
N LYS A 154 6.80 -3.48 2.55
CA LYS A 154 6.67 -2.52 3.63
C LYS A 154 5.92 -1.31 3.11
N VAL A 155 4.91 -0.90 3.85
CA VAL A 155 4.10 0.29 3.55
C VAL A 155 4.49 1.37 4.53
N GLY A 156 4.85 2.53 4.01
CA GLY A 156 5.20 3.71 4.79
C GLY A 156 4.13 4.77 4.67
N PHE A 157 3.63 5.23 5.81
CA PHE A 157 2.67 6.32 5.92
C PHE A 157 3.38 7.58 6.43
N ARG A 158 2.95 8.73 5.93
CA ARG A 158 3.35 10.05 6.43
C ARG A 158 2.10 10.90 6.62
N ASN A 159 1.87 11.35 7.86
CA ASN A 159 0.69 12.13 8.20
C ASN A 159 -0.61 11.47 7.69
N HIS A 160 -0.77 10.18 7.94
CA HIS A 160 -1.92 9.35 7.53
C HIS A 160 -2.12 9.20 6.00
N ALA A 161 -1.15 9.60 5.19
CA ALA A 161 -1.18 9.39 3.74
C ALA A 161 -0.17 8.33 3.33
N LEU A 162 -0.57 7.49 2.35
CA LEU A 162 0.34 6.53 1.72
C LEU A 162 1.49 7.29 1.06
N ALA A 163 2.72 7.01 1.50
CA ALA A 163 3.90 7.72 1.04
C ALA A 163 4.88 6.83 0.29
N GLN A 164 5.12 5.61 0.78
CA GLN A 164 6.10 4.71 0.18
C GLN A 164 5.65 3.26 0.24
N LEU A 165 6.15 2.47 -0.70
CA LEU A 165 6.01 1.02 -0.74
C LEU A 165 7.36 0.41 -1.10
N GLU A 166 7.94 -0.36 -0.17
CA GLU A 166 9.12 -1.19 -0.43
C GLU A 166 8.67 -2.62 -0.75
N ILE A 167 9.32 -3.24 -1.72
CA ILE A 167 9.03 -4.60 -2.17
C ILE A 167 10.33 -5.38 -2.20
N ASP A 168 10.38 -6.49 -1.48
CA ASP A 168 11.45 -7.48 -1.59
C ASP A 168 10.91 -8.70 -2.35
N ASP A 169 11.53 -9.05 -3.46
CA ASP A 169 11.11 -10.21 -4.24
C ASP A 169 11.97 -11.46 -3.95
N SER A 170 11.49 -12.60 -4.47
CA SER A 170 12.17 -13.90 -4.30
C SER A 170 13.47 -14.02 -5.10
N PHE A 171 13.72 -13.12 -6.04
CA PHE A 171 14.93 -13.06 -6.87
C PHE A 171 16.01 -12.15 -6.27
N GLY A 172 15.72 -11.54 -5.10
CA GLY A 172 16.63 -10.62 -4.42
C GLY A 172 16.60 -9.20 -4.98
N GLN A 173 15.65 -8.84 -5.83
CA GLN A 173 15.42 -7.48 -6.22
C GLN A 173 14.69 -6.73 -5.13
N LYS A 174 15.02 -5.44 -4.99
CA LYS A 174 14.33 -4.50 -4.11
C LYS A 174 13.72 -3.39 -4.94
N SER A 175 12.44 -3.13 -4.74
CA SER A 175 11.77 -1.99 -5.37
C SER A 175 11.31 -1.02 -4.30
N LEU A 176 11.57 0.27 -4.52
CA LEU A 176 11.02 1.36 -3.73
C LEU A 176 10.12 2.18 -4.64
N ILE A 177 8.86 2.30 -4.27
CA ILE A 177 7.89 3.20 -4.90
C ILE A 177 7.66 4.36 -3.94
N VAL A 178 7.90 5.58 -4.39
CA VAL A 178 7.60 6.82 -3.68
C VAL A 178 6.39 7.45 -4.35
N PHE A 179 5.31 7.64 -3.59
CA PHE A 179 4.10 8.30 -4.04
C PHE A 179 4.20 9.80 -3.78
N ASN A 180 3.98 10.61 -4.82
CA ASN A 180 4.06 12.07 -4.72
C ASN A 180 2.64 12.66 -4.71
N ALA A 181 2.35 13.54 -3.75
CA ALA A 181 1.05 14.20 -3.63
C ALA A 181 -0.14 13.22 -3.69
N PHE A 182 -0.12 12.19 -2.84
CA PHE A 182 -1.18 11.20 -2.77
C PHE A 182 -2.51 11.84 -2.35
N GLU A 183 -3.53 11.72 -3.22
CA GLU A 183 -4.89 12.21 -2.97
C GLU A 183 -5.80 11.04 -2.61
N SER A 184 -6.20 10.99 -1.33
CA SER A 184 -7.17 10.00 -0.82
C SER A 184 -8.58 10.35 -1.24
N ASN A 185 -9.39 9.34 -1.57
CA ASN A 185 -10.79 9.48 -2.01
C ASN A 185 -10.97 10.42 -3.21
N ALA A 186 -9.98 10.41 -4.12
CA ALA A 186 -10.01 11.17 -5.35
C ALA A 186 -11.24 10.84 -6.20
N LYS A 187 -11.84 11.85 -6.81
CA LYS A 187 -12.88 11.66 -7.82
C LYS A 187 -12.21 11.26 -9.13
N LEU A 188 -12.45 10.02 -9.54
CA LEU A 188 -11.89 9.46 -10.77
C LEU A 188 -12.98 9.34 -11.83
N PRO A 189 -12.67 9.61 -13.12
CA PRO A 189 -13.57 9.34 -14.24
C PRO A 189 -14.03 7.89 -14.27
N ALA A 190 -15.21 7.62 -14.78
CA ALA A 190 -15.80 6.28 -14.80
C ALA A 190 -15.01 5.29 -15.68
N ASP A 191 -14.32 5.79 -16.67
CA ASP A 191 -13.50 5.05 -17.64
C ASP A 191 -12.03 4.89 -17.25
N THR A 192 -11.62 5.43 -16.10
CA THR A 192 -10.22 5.34 -15.62
C THR A 192 -9.68 3.91 -15.65
N PHE A 193 -10.51 2.94 -15.32
CA PHE A 193 -10.13 1.52 -15.22
C PHE A 193 -10.62 0.67 -16.41
N VAL A 194 -11.06 1.31 -17.48
CA VAL A 194 -11.40 0.62 -18.73
C VAL A 194 -10.15 0.52 -19.58
N PHE A 195 -9.81 -0.69 -20.03
CA PHE A 195 -8.75 -0.91 -20.99
C PHE A 195 -9.27 -1.65 -22.21
N VAL A 196 -9.04 -1.07 -23.36
CA VAL A 196 -9.32 -1.70 -24.66
C VAL A 196 -8.01 -1.79 -25.40
N PRO A 197 -7.54 -3.00 -25.78
CA PRO A 197 -6.33 -3.13 -26.56
C PRO A 197 -6.40 -2.28 -27.84
N PRO A 198 -5.35 -1.52 -28.18
CA PRO A 198 -5.31 -0.75 -29.43
C PRO A 198 -5.49 -1.63 -30.64
N LYS A 199 -6.00 -1.03 -31.74
CA LYS A 199 -6.15 -1.75 -33.00
C LYS A 199 -4.79 -2.28 -33.50
N GLY A 200 -4.73 -3.58 -33.75
CA GLY A 200 -3.53 -4.27 -34.22
C GLY A 200 -2.56 -4.66 -33.12
N ALA A 201 -2.93 -4.49 -31.86
CA ALA A 201 -2.16 -5.06 -30.76
C ALA A 201 -2.24 -6.59 -30.78
N ASP A 202 -1.11 -7.25 -30.50
CA ASP A 202 -1.06 -8.68 -30.22
C ASP A 202 -1.59 -8.92 -28.81
N VAL A 203 -2.64 -9.76 -28.66
CA VAL A 203 -3.34 -9.97 -27.38
C VAL A 203 -3.22 -11.42 -26.93
N ALA A 204 -2.58 -11.62 -25.77
CA ALA A 204 -2.48 -12.92 -25.09
C ALA A 204 -3.40 -12.96 -23.87
N GLU A 205 -4.34 -13.90 -23.83
CA GLU A 205 -5.15 -14.21 -22.63
C GLU A 205 -4.57 -15.42 -21.90
N GLN A 206 -4.39 -15.30 -20.57
CA GLN A 206 -3.78 -16.33 -19.70
C GLN A 206 -4.74 -16.71 -18.57
#